data_eeba3057495cbcd95c3261c19fca06bf
#
_entry.id   eeba3057495cbcd95c3261c19fca06bf
#
_cell.length_a   1.000
_cell.length_b   1.000
_cell.length_c   1.000
_cell.angle_alpha   90.00
_cell.angle_beta   90.00
_cell.angle_gamma   90.00
#
_symmetry.space_group_name_H-M   'P 1'
#
loop_
_entity.id
_entity.type
_entity.pdbx_description
1 polymer ?
#
loop_
_entity_poly.entity_id
_entity_poly.type
_entity_poly.pdbx_seq_one_letter_code
_entity_poly.pdbx_strand_id
1 'polypeptide(L)'
;MVVTTGYMAGMAGSAFVLGGGGVLGAAEAGMARALLGAGVVPDLICGTSIGAINGATLAADPTPDGAQKLVATWGELAADGVLGGSLLGRLVEIVRSGTSLHDGEDLRRLLIERLPVHTFEELRVPFHCVAASIEGAREHWFSSGDLIDAVLASCALPGVFPPVCIAGEHFFDGGLVNSIPLARAVQAGADTVWVLHVGRVEEALTVPRFPWEVGFVAFEIARRHRFHTDLNDVPDGVTVHVLPTGLPQRPAATWSNLRYRDRRRIEWSVERAYEATCEYLAALT
;
A
#
# COMPACT_ATOMS: atom_id res chain seq x y z
N MET A 1 20.31 23.76 10.43
CA MET A 1 19.01 24.35 10.77
C MET A 1 18.14 23.18 11.20
N VAL A 2 17.92 23.01 12.49
CA VAL A 2 17.12 21.89 13.04
C VAL A 2 15.66 22.28 12.86
N VAL A 3 14.95 21.60 11.95
CA VAL A 3 13.49 21.74 11.86
C VAL A 3 12.93 20.78 12.91
N THR A 4 12.58 21.31 14.07
CA THR A 4 11.75 20.62 15.06
C THR A 4 10.32 20.60 14.51
N THR A 5 9.96 19.50 13.86
CA THR A 5 8.56 19.15 13.64
C THR A 5 7.95 18.89 15.02
N GLY A 6 6.98 19.73 15.39
CA GLY A 6 6.25 19.59 16.64
C GLY A 6 5.59 18.21 16.70
N TYR A 7 6.08 17.39 17.59
CA TYR A 7 5.52 16.09 17.93
C TYR A 7 4.24 16.35 18.72
N MET A 8 3.10 16.02 18.13
CA MET A 8 1.84 15.96 18.87
C MET A 8 1.90 14.68 19.71
N ALA A 9 2.52 14.75 20.88
CA ALA A 9 2.46 13.71 21.89
C ALA A 9 1.02 13.59 22.37
N GLY A 10 0.40 12.41 22.18
CA GLY A 10 -0.85 12.07 22.84
C GLY A 10 -1.95 11.47 21.99
N MET A 11 -1.66 10.61 21.03
CA MET A 11 -2.67 9.68 20.51
C MET A 11 -2.19 8.25 20.75
N ALA A 12 -2.47 7.74 21.97
CA ALA A 12 -2.59 6.30 22.17
C ALA A 12 -3.71 5.84 21.22
N GLY A 13 -3.37 5.08 20.17
CA GLY A 13 -4.35 4.77 19.15
C GLY A 13 -3.92 3.65 18.23
N SER A 14 -4.88 3.20 17.43
CA SER A 14 -4.72 2.13 16.46
C SER A 14 -4.29 2.70 15.11
N ALA A 15 -3.24 2.15 14.49
CA ALA A 15 -2.82 2.52 13.15
C ALA A 15 -2.94 1.34 12.18
N PHE A 16 -3.38 1.64 10.94
CA PHE A 16 -3.28 0.71 9.82
C PHE A 16 -2.08 1.09 8.96
N VAL A 17 -1.25 0.10 8.66
CA VAL A 17 -0.08 0.23 7.78
C VAL A 17 -0.32 -0.64 6.55
N LEU A 18 -0.47 0.00 5.37
CA LEU A 18 -0.74 -0.66 4.10
C LEU A 18 0.51 -0.66 3.22
N GLY A 19 0.93 -1.85 2.82
CA GLY A 19 2.19 -2.04 2.10
C GLY A 19 2.07 -1.86 0.59
N GLY A 20 3.19 -1.54 -0.06
CA GLY A 20 3.30 -1.56 -1.52
C GLY A 20 3.31 -2.99 -2.08
N GLY A 21 2.77 -3.20 -3.29
CA GLY A 21 2.78 -4.53 -3.92
C GLY A 21 1.90 -4.70 -5.16
N GLY A 22 1.47 -3.63 -5.78
CA GLY A 22 0.68 -3.65 -7.03
C GLY A 22 -0.64 -4.40 -6.87
N VAL A 23 -0.95 -5.31 -7.80
CA VAL A 23 -2.22 -6.07 -7.80
C VAL A 23 -2.42 -6.97 -6.57
N LEU A 24 -1.36 -7.26 -5.83
CA LEU A 24 -1.48 -8.01 -4.59
C LEU A 24 -2.19 -7.20 -3.48
N GLY A 25 -2.31 -5.87 -3.63
CA GLY A 25 -3.07 -5.00 -2.73
C GLY A 25 -4.55 -5.37 -2.55
N ALA A 26 -5.09 -6.24 -3.40
CA ALA A 26 -6.42 -6.82 -3.21
C ALA A 26 -6.56 -7.54 -1.85
N ALA A 27 -5.49 -8.17 -1.35
CA ALA A 27 -5.50 -8.83 -0.05
C ALA A 27 -5.72 -7.84 1.10
N GLU A 28 -5.20 -6.61 0.99
CA GLU A 28 -5.41 -5.55 1.99
C GLU A 28 -6.89 -5.18 2.15
N ALA A 29 -7.65 -5.20 1.05
CA ALA A 29 -9.09 -4.95 1.11
C ALA A 29 -9.82 -6.03 1.92
N GLY A 30 -9.40 -7.31 1.80
CA GLY A 30 -9.91 -8.41 2.61
C GLY A 30 -9.56 -8.24 4.10
N MET A 31 -8.30 -7.90 4.40
CA MET A 31 -7.82 -7.63 5.76
C MET A 31 -8.57 -6.46 6.39
N ALA A 32 -8.70 -5.33 5.67
CA ALA A 32 -9.42 -4.14 6.15
C ALA A 32 -10.91 -4.45 6.43
N ARG A 33 -11.56 -5.26 5.56
CA ARG A 33 -12.94 -5.71 5.79
C ARG A 33 -13.07 -6.50 7.08
N ALA A 34 -12.11 -7.37 7.40
CA ALA A 34 -12.12 -8.15 8.64
C ALA A 34 -11.89 -7.26 9.87
N LEU A 35 -10.90 -6.38 9.84
CA LEU A 35 -10.60 -5.47 10.94
C LEU A 35 -11.78 -4.55 11.24
N LEU A 36 -12.28 -3.82 10.26
CA LEU A 36 -13.38 -2.87 10.42
C LEU A 36 -14.70 -3.60 10.79
N GLY A 37 -14.91 -4.80 10.24
CA GLY A 37 -16.05 -5.66 10.61
C GLY A 37 -16.00 -6.15 12.05
N ALA A 38 -14.81 -6.32 12.61
CA ALA A 38 -14.58 -6.67 14.02
C ALA A 38 -14.56 -5.43 14.95
N GLY A 39 -14.81 -4.22 14.42
CA GLY A 39 -14.82 -2.99 15.19
C GLY A 39 -13.43 -2.38 15.46
N VAL A 40 -12.38 -2.90 14.80
CA VAL A 40 -11.05 -2.29 14.86
C VAL A 40 -10.99 -1.12 13.88
N VAL A 41 -11.02 0.10 14.41
CA VAL A 41 -11.03 1.35 13.63
C VAL A 41 -9.67 2.03 13.79
N PRO A 42 -9.04 2.49 12.70
CA PRO A 42 -7.75 3.17 12.79
C PRO A 42 -7.93 4.65 13.18
N ASP A 43 -7.00 5.16 14.00
CA ASP A 43 -6.83 6.59 14.29
C ASP A 43 -5.83 7.24 13.34
N LEU A 44 -5.03 6.41 12.64
CA LEU A 44 -4.05 6.81 11.64
C LEU A 44 -3.93 5.72 10.57
N ILE A 45 -3.76 6.13 9.32
CA ILE A 45 -3.42 5.21 8.23
C ILE A 45 -2.11 5.65 7.59
N CYS A 46 -1.19 4.70 7.37
CA CYS A 46 0.04 4.90 6.62
C CYS A 46 0.06 3.98 5.40
N GLY A 47 0.35 4.52 4.22
CA GLY A 47 0.30 3.72 2.97
C GLY A 47 1.46 3.99 2.02
N THR A 48 1.78 2.97 1.21
CA THR A 48 2.81 3.03 0.17
C THR A 48 2.28 2.44 -1.13
N SER A 49 2.46 3.14 -2.28
CA SER A 49 2.07 2.62 -3.60
C SER A 49 0.59 2.21 -3.62
N ILE A 50 0.28 0.96 -3.97
CA ILE A 50 -1.10 0.45 -3.91
C ILE A 50 -1.71 0.60 -2.51
N GLY A 51 -0.90 0.45 -1.45
CA GLY A 51 -1.32 0.71 -0.08
C GLY A 51 -1.66 2.18 0.17
N ALA A 52 -1.11 3.12 -0.60
CA ALA A 52 -1.51 4.52 -0.55
C ALA A 52 -2.92 4.73 -1.18
N ILE A 53 -3.24 4.03 -2.26
CA ILE A 53 -4.59 4.06 -2.87
C ILE A 53 -5.63 3.45 -1.92
N ASN A 54 -5.36 2.24 -1.42
CA ASN A 54 -6.24 1.56 -0.47
C ASN A 54 -6.40 2.37 0.82
N GLY A 55 -5.28 2.90 1.34
CA GLY A 55 -5.23 3.70 2.56
C GLY A 55 -6.01 5.00 2.44
N ALA A 56 -5.87 5.75 1.35
CA ALA A 56 -6.64 6.96 1.09
C ALA A 56 -8.15 6.67 1.01
N THR A 57 -8.53 5.56 0.35
CA THR A 57 -9.93 5.12 0.27
C THR A 57 -10.50 4.80 1.66
N LEU A 58 -9.75 4.07 2.49
CA LEU A 58 -10.15 3.72 3.85
C LEU A 58 -10.14 4.94 4.79
N ALA A 59 -9.18 5.87 4.63
CA ALA A 59 -9.13 7.09 5.42
C ALA A 59 -10.32 8.01 5.15
N ALA A 60 -10.86 7.99 3.94
CA ALA A 60 -12.07 8.72 3.58
C ALA A 60 -13.35 8.08 4.15
N ASP A 61 -13.40 6.75 4.27
CA ASP A 61 -14.55 6.03 4.83
C ASP A 61 -14.08 4.82 5.67
N PRO A 62 -13.61 5.05 6.94
CA PRO A 62 -13.06 4.01 7.82
C PRO A 62 -14.16 3.18 8.50
N THR A 63 -15.13 2.73 7.73
CA THR A 63 -16.28 1.95 8.19
C THR A 63 -16.32 0.57 7.53
N PRO A 64 -17.10 -0.39 8.09
CA PRO A 64 -17.33 -1.67 7.43
C PRO A 64 -17.86 -1.50 5.99
N ASP A 65 -18.74 -0.50 5.76
CA ASP A 65 -19.26 -0.18 4.43
C ASP A 65 -18.18 0.37 3.50
N GLY A 66 -17.27 1.22 4.00
CA GLY A 66 -16.12 1.72 3.26
C GLY A 66 -15.18 0.59 2.83
N ALA A 67 -14.89 -0.35 3.74
CA ALA A 67 -14.11 -1.54 3.40
C ALA A 67 -14.82 -2.43 2.36
N GLN A 68 -16.13 -2.58 2.47
CA GLN A 68 -16.90 -3.35 1.47
C GLN A 68 -16.91 -2.67 0.09
N LYS A 69 -16.96 -1.33 0.03
CA LYS A 69 -16.79 -0.58 -1.22
C LYS A 69 -15.39 -0.79 -1.82
N LEU A 70 -14.34 -0.79 -0.98
CA LEU A 70 -12.98 -1.10 -1.44
C LEU A 70 -12.90 -2.51 -2.04
N VAL A 71 -13.50 -3.52 -1.39
CA VAL A 71 -13.61 -4.88 -1.94
C VAL A 71 -14.37 -4.90 -3.27
N ALA A 72 -15.50 -4.17 -3.37
CA ALA A 72 -16.27 -4.08 -4.61
C ALA A 72 -15.44 -3.45 -5.74
N THR A 73 -14.70 -2.38 -5.44
CA THR A 73 -13.79 -1.74 -6.39
C THR A 73 -12.76 -2.76 -6.93
N TRP A 74 -12.13 -3.57 -6.08
CA TRP A 74 -11.24 -4.63 -6.50
C TRP A 74 -11.94 -5.70 -7.36
N GLY A 75 -13.20 -6.03 -7.05
CA GLY A 75 -14.06 -6.93 -7.85
C GLY A 75 -14.38 -6.38 -9.24
N GLU A 76 -14.72 -5.08 -9.35
CA GLU A 76 -14.93 -4.38 -10.63
C GLU A 76 -13.66 -4.38 -11.48
N LEU A 77 -12.50 -4.07 -10.85
CA LEU A 77 -11.19 -4.11 -11.49
C LEU A 77 -10.89 -5.48 -12.10
N ALA A 78 -11.32 -6.52 -11.40
CA ALA A 78 -11.19 -7.90 -11.85
C ALA A 78 -12.17 -8.27 -12.97
N ALA A 79 -13.36 -7.65 -12.99
CA ALA A 79 -14.42 -7.93 -13.97
C ALA A 79 -14.20 -7.28 -15.33
N ASP A 80 -13.69 -6.05 -15.31
CA ASP A 80 -13.56 -5.21 -16.51
C ASP A 80 -12.43 -5.62 -17.44
N GLY A 81 -11.92 -6.84 -17.29
CA GLY A 81 -10.93 -7.46 -18.16
C GLY A 81 -10.38 -6.57 -19.26
N VAL A 82 -9.30 -5.87 -19.01
CA VAL A 82 -8.37 -5.21 -19.95
C VAL A 82 -8.90 -4.08 -20.85
N LEU A 83 -10.22 -3.94 -21.09
CA LEU A 83 -10.73 -3.00 -22.09
C LEU A 83 -11.76 -2.00 -21.56
N GLY A 84 -12.17 -2.09 -20.31
CA GLY A 84 -13.26 -1.30 -19.75
C GLY A 84 -12.83 -0.31 -18.67
N GLY A 85 -11.93 0.61 -18.93
CA GLY A 85 -11.84 1.87 -18.20
C GLY A 85 -11.50 1.87 -16.69
N SER A 86 -11.09 0.75 -16.08
CA SER A 86 -10.78 0.73 -14.65
C SER A 86 -9.32 1.05 -14.34
N LEU A 87 -9.07 1.57 -13.15
CA LEU A 87 -7.78 2.09 -12.67
C LEU A 87 -6.66 1.05 -12.68
N LEU A 88 -6.90 -0.08 -12.04
CA LEU A 88 -5.91 -1.14 -11.96
C LEU A 88 -5.80 -1.94 -13.27
N GLY A 89 -6.87 -2.08 -14.03
CA GLY A 89 -6.81 -2.67 -15.36
C GLY A 89 -5.85 -1.89 -16.24
N ARG A 90 -5.90 -0.56 -16.21
CA ARG A 90 -4.95 0.33 -16.92
C ARG A 90 -3.56 0.29 -16.31
N LEU A 91 -3.41 0.27 -14.97
CA LEU A 91 -2.13 0.06 -14.29
C LEU A 91 -1.50 -1.27 -14.72
N VAL A 92 -2.26 -2.36 -14.73
CA VAL A 92 -1.80 -3.68 -15.18
C VAL A 92 -1.48 -3.69 -16.67
N GLU A 93 -2.24 -2.97 -17.50
CA GLU A 93 -2.00 -2.87 -18.94
C GLU A 93 -0.79 -2.00 -19.27
N ILE A 94 -0.57 -0.92 -18.52
CA ILE A 94 0.62 -0.07 -18.60
C ILE A 94 1.87 -0.89 -18.25
N VAL A 95 1.84 -1.64 -17.14
CA VAL A 95 2.94 -2.56 -16.76
C VAL A 95 3.16 -3.65 -17.82
N ARG A 96 2.11 -4.04 -18.55
CA ARG A 96 2.16 -5.10 -19.57
C ARG A 96 2.63 -4.64 -20.92
N SER A 97 2.31 -3.43 -21.35
CA SER A 97 2.61 -2.92 -22.68
C SER A 97 4.10 -2.67 -22.90
N GLY A 98 4.89 -2.62 -21.82
CA GLY A 98 6.35 -2.41 -21.92
C GLY A 98 6.73 -1.03 -22.49
N THR A 99 5.75 -0.17 -22.73
CA THR A 99 5.97 1.21 -23.16
C THR A 99 6.11 2.07 -21.91
N SER A 100 7.33 2.20 -21.46
CA SER A 100 7.75 3.24 -20.53
C SER A 100 7.47 4.58 -21.18
N LEU A 101 6.51 5.31 -20.77
CA LEU A 101 6.14 6.70 -21.14
C LEU A 101 4.63 6.81 -21.34
N HIS A 102 3.85 6.23 -20.40
CA HIS A 102 2.46 6.62 -20.29
C HIS A 102 2.43 7.86 -19.40
N ASP A 103 1.82 8.87 -19.93
CA ASP A 103 1.46 10.10 -19.27
C ASP A 103 0.77 9.73 -17.94
N GLY A 104 1.29 10.17 -16.79
CA GLY A 104 0.69 9.97 -15.46
C GLY A 104 -0.76 10.48 -15.37
N GLU A 105 -1.24 11.15 -16.41
CA GLU A 105 -2.58 11.70 -16.55
C GLU A 105 -3.71 10.66 -16.52
N ASP A 106 -3.48 9.45 -17.05
CA ASP A 106 -4.51 8.40 -16.98
C ASP A 106 -4.67 7.90 -15.54
N LEU A 107 -3.58 7.73 -14.80
CA LEU A 107 -3.65 7.37 -13.38
C LEU A 107 -4.25 8.51 -12.56
N ARG A 108 -3.86 9.75 -12.84
CA ARG A 108 -4.43 10.95 -12.19
C ARG A 108 -5.94 11.02 -12.35
N ARG A 109 -6.42 10.94 -13.61
CA ARG A 109 -7.86 10.98 -13.90
C ARG A 109 -8.63 9.93 -13.12
N LEU A 110 -8.09 8.81 -13.06
CA LEU A 110 -8.66 7.65 -12.44
C LEU A 110 -8.68 7.76 -10.90
N LEU A 111 -7.63 8.32 -10.27
CA LEU A 111 -7.66 8.66 -8.85
C LEU A 111 -8.73 9.71 -8.55
N ILE A 112 -8.86 10.74 -9.39
CA ILE A 112 -9.91 11.76 -9.29
C ILE A 112 -11.31 11.14 -9.37
N GLU A 113 -11.52 10.16 -10.27
CA GLU A 113 -12.82 9.48 -10.43
C GLU A 113 -13.16 8.53 -9.28
N ARG A 114 -12.17 7.94 -8.63
CA ARG A 114 -12.37 6.85 -7.66
C ARG A 114 -12.16 7.23 -6.21
N LEU A 115 -11.28 8.17 -5.91
CA LEU A 115 -11.15 8.66 -4.55
C LEU A 115 -12.31 9.59 -4.22
N PRO A 116 -12.97 9.38 -3.07
CA PRO A 116 -14.15 10.16 -2.70
C PRO A 116 -13.83 11.61 -2.30
N VAL A 117 -12.54 11.91 -2.04
CA VAL A 117 -12.02 13.22 -1.64
C VAL A 117 -10.67 13.46 -2.31
N HIS A 118 -10.26 14.73 -2.46
CA HIS A 118 -9.07 15.11 -3.22
C HIS A 118 -7.98 15.79 -2.40
N THR A 119 -8.26 16.11 -1.14
CA THR A 119 -7.28 16.68 -0.21
C THR A 119 -7.17 15.84 1.06
N PHE A 120 -6.02 15.90 1.73
CA PHE A 120 -5.82 15.21 3.01
C PHE A 120 -6.77 15.73 4.10
N GLU A 121 -7.11 17.02 4.04
CA GLU A 121 -7.97 17.70 5.02
C GLU A 121 -9.42 17.23 4.96
N GLU A 122 -9.86 16.64 3.86
CA GLU A 122 -11.20 16.08 3.68
C GLU A 122 -11.33 14.64 4.23
N LEU A 123 -10.21 13.99 4.56
CA LEU A 123 -10.20 12.63 5.08
C LEU A 123 -10.75 12.57 6.52
N ARG A 124 -11.48 11.51 6.84
CA ARG A 124 -12.04 11.30 8.18
C ARG A 124 -11.00 10.83 9.18
N VAL A 125 -9.97 10.14 8.71
CA VAL A 125 -8.84 9.67 9.51
C VAL A 125 -7.56 10.25 8.93
N PRO A 126 -6.62 10.74 9.77
CA PRO A 126 -5.30 11.15 9.32
C PRO A 126 -4.64 10.09 8.44
N PHE A 127 -4.11 10.52 7.33
CA PHE A 127 -3.45 9.64 6.38
C PHE A 127 -2.05 10.15 6.06
N HIS A 128 -1.08 9.23 6.04
CA HIS A 128 0.28 9.51 5.60
C HIS A 128 0.63 8.59 4.43
N CYS A 129 1.10 9.16 3.32
CA CYS A 129 1.70 8.34 2.28
C CYS A 129 3.14 8.76 2.00
N VAL A 130 3.95 7.79 1.59
CA VAL A 130 5.37 7.98 1.33
C VAL A 130 5.67 7.90 -0.15
N ALA A 131 6.57 8.78 -0.61
CA ALA A 131 7.23 8.67 -1.91
C ALA A 131 8.75 8.80 -1.74
N ALA A 132 9.50 8.36 -2.76
CA ALA A 132 10.94 8.48 -2.82
C ALA A 132 11.33 9.77 -3.53
N SER A 133 11.90 10.74 -2.81
CA SER A 133 12.47 11.96 -3.40
C SER A 133 13.70 11.60 -4.22
N ILE A 134 13.74 12.04 -5.48
CA ILE A 134 14.87 11.80 -6.39
C ILE A 134 16.05 12.68 -5.99
N GLU A 135 15.83 13.99 -5.87
CA GLU A 135 16.88 14.96 -5.54
C GLU A 135 17.41 14.76 -4.13
N GLY A 136 16.52 14.40 -3.19
CA GLY A 136 16.88 14.20 -1.79
C GLY A 136 17.44 12.82 -1.48
N ALA A 137 17.25 11.82 -2.36
CA ALA A 137 17.58 10.41 -2.11
C ALA A 137 17.06 9.91 -0.73
N ARG A 138 15.82 10.26 -0.39
CA ARG A 138 15.21 10.04 0.93
C ARG A 138 13.71 9.79 0.85
N GLU A 139 13.15 9.33 1.97
CA GLU A 139 11.70 9.32 2.15
C GLU A 139 11.15 10.75 2.15
N HIS A 140 10.01 10.92 1.49
CA HIS A 140 9.19 12.11 1.61
C HIS A 140 7.78 11.71 2.01
N TRP A 141 7.29 12.30 3.10
CA TRP A 141 5.97 12.00 3.66
C TRP A 141 4.98 13.09 3.33
N PHE A 142 3.89 12.70 2.71
CA PHE A 142 2.73 13.55 2.47
C PHE A 142 1.66 13.26 3.51
N SER A 143 1.11 14.31 4.11
CA SER A 143 0.03 14.25 5.11
C SER A 143 -0.88 15.49 5.09
N SER A 144 -0.73 16.36 4.10
CA SER A 144 -1.52 17.58 3.91
C SER A 144 -1.53 17.99 2.44
N GLY A 145 -2.52 18.80 2.03
CA GLY A 145 -2.64 19.36 0.70
C GLY A 145 -3.25 18.39 -0.31
N ASP A 146 -2.75 18.39 -1.55
CA ASP A 146 -3.31 17.59 -2.65
C ASP A 146 -3.07 16.09 -2.45
N LEU A 147 -4.15 15.34 -2.22
CA LEU A 147 -4.12 13.89 -2.00
C LEU A 147 -3.82 13.13 -3.29
N ILE A 148 -4.33 13.62 -4.42
CA ILE A 148 -4.16 12.98 -5.72
C ILE A 148 -2.71 13.01 -6.14
N ASP A 149 -2.04 14.16 -6.04
CA ASP A 149 -0.61 14.30 -6.37
C ASP A 149 0.26 13.44 -5.48
N ALA A 150 -0.03 13.40 -4.17
CA ALA A 150 0.71 12.60 -3.20
C ALA A 150 0.59 11.09 -3.47
N VAL A 151 -0.63 10.61 -3.75
CA VAL A 151 -0.87 9.19 -4.08
C VAL A 151 -0.24 8.82 -5.42
N LEU A 152 -0.29 9.72 -6.43
CA LEU A 152 0.40 9.54 -7.70
C LEU A 152 1.91 9.39 -7.50
N ALA A 153 2.53 10.28 -6.71
CA ALA A 153 3.95 10.22 -6.39
C ALA A 153 4.31 8.90 -5.70
N SER A 154 3.48 8.47 -4.74
CA SER A 154 3.65 7.19 -4.05
C SER A 154 3.54 5.96 -4.98
N CYS A 155 2.84 6.10 -6.11
CA CYS A 155 2.61 5.03 -7.09
C CYS A 155 3.51 5.13 -8.34
N ALA A 156 4.41 6.10 -8.44
CA ALA A 156 5.26 6.34 -9.60
C ALA A 156 6.39 5.30 -9.71
N LEU A 157 6.04 4.04 -10.02
CA LEU A 157 6.99 2.92 -10.08
C LEU A 157 8.03 3.15 -11.20
N PRO A 158 9.35 3.15 -10.86
CA PRO A 158 10.41 3.37 -11.84
C PRO A 158 10.34 2.40 -13.03
N GLY A 159 10.49 2.96 -14.24
CA GLY A 159 10.41 2.18 -15.49
C GLY A 159 8.98 1.87 -15.94
N VAL A 160 7.97 2.17 -15.13
CA VAL A 160 6.54 2.00 -15.46
C VAL A 160 5.87 3.35 -15.62
N PHE A 161 6.06 4.25 -14.66
CA PHE A 161 5.54 5.62 -14.66
C PHE A 161 6.66 6.64 -14.69
N PRO A 162 6.44 7.83 -15.26
CA PRO A 162 7.35 8.94 -15.11
C PRO A 162 7.39 9.40 -13.64
N PRO A 163 8.48 10.06 -13.20
CA PRO A 163 8.49 10.69 -11.91
C PRO A 163 7.44 11.80 -11.82
N VAL A 164 6.81 11.93 -10.66
CA VAL A 164 5.83 12.98 -10.38
C VAL A 164 6.55 14.20 -9.81
N CYS A 165 6.31 15.39 -10.41
CA CYS A 165 6.86 16.65 -9.91
C CYS A 165 5.86 17.36 -9.01
N ILE A 166 6.22 17.61 -7.75
CA ILE A 166 5.42 18.37 -6.79
C ILE A 166 6.31 19.48 -6.21
N ALA A 167 5.87 20.71 -6.34
CA ALA A 167 6.59 21.89 -5.85
C ALA A 167 8.07 21.97 -6.30
N GLY A 168 8.40 21.44 -7.48
CA GLY A 168 9.75 21.47 -8.06
C GLY A 168 10.66 20.32 -7.60
N GLU A 169 10.20 19.38 -6.77
CA GLU A 169 10.89 18.14 -6.38
C GLU A 169 10.25 16.95 -7.11
N HIS A 170 11.06 16.00 -7.56
CA HIS A 170 10.57 14.82 -8.31
C HIS A 170 10.54 13.58 -7.43
N PHE A 171 9.49 12.78 -7.62
CA PHE A 171 9.22 11.61 -6.79
C PHE A 171 9.02 10.35 -7.60
N PHE A 172 9.55 9.26 -7.08
CA PHE A 172 9.22 7.90 -7.45
C PHE A 172 8.42 7.19 -6.36
N ASP A 173 7.93 5.98 -6.69
CA ASP A 173 7.19 5.10 -5.79
C ASP A 173 7.90 4.94 -4.44
N GLY A 174 7.13 5.12 -3.36
CA GLY A 174 7.62 5.01 -1.99
C GLY A 174 8.17 3.64 -1.63
N GLY A 175 7.80 2.61 -2.38
CA GLY A 175 8.33 1.25 -2.20
C GLY A 175 9.85 1.15 -2.36
N LEU A 176 10.50 2.10 -3.02
CA LEU A 176 11.96 2.17 -3.11
C LEU A 176 12.63 2.44 -1.76
N VAL A 177 11.97 3.16 -0.87
CA VAL A 177 12.54 3.64 0.39
C VAL A 177 11.84 3.06 1.61
N ASN A 178 10.50 2.90 1.54
CA ASN A 178 9.70 2.39 2.66
C ASN A 178 8.42 1.70 2.15
N SER A 179 8.54 0.44 1.79
CA SER A 179 7.42 -0.32 1.20
C SER A 179 6.35 -0.75 2.21
N ILE A 180 6.70 -0.87 3.49
CA ILE A 180 5.77 -1.21 4.59
C ILE A 180 6.05 -0.19 5.70
N PRO A 181 5.31 0.93 5.76
CA PRO A 181 5.68 2.10 6.54
C PRO A 181 5.40 1.97 8.05
N LEU A 182 5.89 0.89 8.70
CA LEU A 182 5.69 0.59 10.12
C LEU A 182 6.25 1.69 11.02
N ALA A 183 7.51 2.08 10.79
CA ALA A 183 8.19 3.06 11.63
C ALA A 183 7.44 4.40 11.66
N ARG A 184 6.73 4.78 10.57
CA ARG A 184 5.95 6.01 10.52
C ARG A 184 4.76 6.00 11.46
N ALA A 185 4.04 4.88 11.55
CA ALA A 185 2.92 4.72 12.47
C ALA A 185 3.38 4.80 13.93
N VAL A 186 4.49 4.12 14.25
CA VAL A 186 5.11 4.15 15.59
C VAL A 186 5.58 5.58 15.94
N GLN A 187 6.27 6.26 15.02
CA GLN A 187 6.72 7.64 15.21
C GLN A 187 5.56 8.63 15.38
N ALA A 188 4.42 8.34 14.80
CA ALA A 188 3.20 9.15 14.97
C ALA A 188 2.47 8.88 16.30
N GLY A 189 2.97 7.93 17.11
CA GLY A 189 2.46 7.67 18.46
C GLY A 189 1.41 6.57 18.54
N ALA A 190 1.29 5.70 17.52
CA ALA A 190 0.42 4.54 17.62
C ALA A 190 0.96 3.54 18.65
N ASP A 191 0.09 3.04 19.52
CA ASP A 191 0.37 1.97 20.49
C ASP A 191 0.00 0.58 19.96
N THR A 192 -0.91 0.53 18.98
CA THR A 192 -1.30 -0.69 18.28
C THR A 192 -1.22 -0.49 16.79
N VAL A 193 -0.41 -1.30 16.10
CA VAL A 193 -0.20 -1.19 14.66
C VAL A 193 -0.64 -2.47 13.97
N TRP A 194 -1.59 -2.34 13.03
CA TRP A 194 -2.06 -3.41 12.17
C TRP A 194 -1.40 -3.30 10.81
N VAL A 195 -0.53 -4.25 10.49
CA VAL A 195 0.21 -4.27 9.22
C VAL A 195 -0.55 -5.12 8.22
N LEU A 196 -1.17 -4.43 7.26
CA LEU A 196 -1.82 -5.01 6.09
C LEU A 196 -0.79 -5.03 4.97
N HIS A 197 -0.18 -6.17 4.73
CA HIS A 197 0.86 -6.28 3.72
C HIS A 197 0.51 -7.30 2.65
N VAL A 198 1.07 -7.13 1.47
CA VAL A 198 0.76 -7.95 0.30
C VAL A 198 1.88 -8.89 -0.11
N GLY A 199 2.98 -8.86 0.58
CA GLY A 199 4.13 -9.70 0.30
C GLY A 199 4.28 -10.82 1.33
N ARG A 200 5.09 -11.78 0.99
CA ARG A 200 5.47 -12.86 1.90
C ARG A 200 6.83 -12.52 2.50
N VAL A 201 6.81 -11.60 3.46
CA VAL A 201 8.04 -11.13 4.12
C VAL A 201 8.79 -12.26 4.85
N GLU A 202 8.08 -13.34 5.18
CA GLU A 202 8.58 -14.50 5.91
C GLU A 202 9.19 -15.58 5.00
N GLU A 203 8.89 -15.57 3.69
CA GLU A 203 9.37 -16.61 2.78
C GLU A 203 10.78 -16.31 2.27
N ALA A 204 11.62 -17.35 2.18
CA ALA A 204 12.94 -17.21 1.58
C ALA A 204 12.86 -16.76 0.12
N LEU A 205 13.69 -15.80 -0.25
CA LEU A 205 13.84 -15.39 -1.64
C LEU A 205 14.58 -16.46 -2.44
N THR A 206 14.18 -16.63 -3.70
CA THR A 206 14.88 -17.54 -4.62
C THR A 206 16.02 -16.80 -5.30
N VAL A 207 17.15 -17.48 -5.50
CA VAL A 207 18.28 -16.93 -6.26
C VAL A 207 17.82 -16.67 -7.70
N PRO A 208 18.02 -15.44 -8.24
CA PRO A 208 17.62 -15.11 -9.59
C PRO A 208 18.40 -15.94 -10.62
N ARG A 209 17.69 -16.42 -11.64
CA ARG A 209 18.29 -17.20 -12.74
C ARG A 209 18.52 -16.38 -13.99
N PHE A 210 17.82 -15.25 -14.11
CA PHE A 210 17.86 -14.38 -15.26
C PHE A 210 18.16 -12.93 -14.89
N PRO A 211 18.85 -12.15 -15.76
CA PRO A 211 19.23 -10.77 -15.45
C PRO A 211 18.07 -9.86 -15.04
N TRP A 212 16.88 -10.05 -15.61
CA TRP A 212 15.69 -9.25 -15.27
C TRP A 212 15.10 -9.58 -13.90
N GLU A 213 15.38 -10.75 -13.34
CA GLU A 213 14.97 -11.13 -11.99
C GLU A 213 15.87 -10.48 -10.93
N VAL A 214 17.10 -10.12 -11.29
CA VAL A 214 18.08 -9.54 -10.34
C VAL A 214 17.55 -8.24 -9.73
N GLY A 215 17.03 -7.33 -10.56
CA GLY A 215 16.47 -6.07 -10.07
C GLY A 215 15.29 -6.28 -9.13
N PHE A 216 14.41 -7.22 -9.46
CA PHE A 216 13.27 -7.57 -8.61
C PHE A 216 13.71 -8.18 -7.26
N VAL A 217 14.65 -9.12 -7.29
CA VAL A 217 15.16 -9.74 -6.07
C VAL A 217 15.91 -8.72 -5.20
N ALA A 218 16.69 -7.83 -5.81
CA ALA A 218 17.37 -6.74 -5.10
C ALA A 218 16.37 -5.80 -4.41
N PHE A 219 15.29 -5.44 -5.11
CA PHE A 219 14.20 -4.64 -4.54
C PHE A 219 13.51 -5.36 -3.36
N GLU A 220 13.20 -6.66 -3.51
CA GLU A 220 12.61 -7.46 -2.43
C GLU A 220 13.53 -7.61 -1.22
N ILE A 221 14.85 -7.73 -1.43
CA ILE A 221 15.82 -7.75 -0.34
C ILE A 221 15.77 -6.42 0.43
N ALA A 222 15.85 -5.29 -0.27
CA ALA A 222 15.84 -3.97 0.36
C ALA A 222 14.54 -3.72 1.15
N ARG A 223 13.39 -4.05 0.54
CA ARG A 223 12.07 -3.93 1.15
C ARG A 223 11.94 -4.74 2.44
N ARG A 224 12.31 -6.01 2.39
CA ARG A 224 12.20 -6.92 3.54
C ARG A 224 13.21 -6.56 4.64
N HIS A 225 14.43 -6.22 4.24
CA HIS A 225 15.45 -5.78 5.19
C HIS A 225 14.98 -4.54 5.97
N ARG A 226 14.43 -3.54 5.27
CA ARG A 226 13.88 -2.35 5.90
C ARG A 226 12.75 -2.68 6.88
N PHE A 227 11.79 -3.49 6.48
CA PHE A 227 10.67 -3.87 7.33
C PHE A 227 11.13 -4.65 8.58
N HIS A 228 12.07 -5.58 8.43
CA HIS A 228 12.64 -6.31 9.58
C HIS A 228 13.40 -5.39 10.52
N THR A 229 14.14 -4.41 9.99
CA THR A 229 14.79 -3.39 10.81
C THR A 229 13.77 -2.59 11.60
N ASP A 230 12.76 -2.06 10.92
CA ASP A 230 11.69 -1.29 11.57
C ASP A 230 10.93 -2.11 12.62
N LEU A 231 10.72 -3.41 12.38
CA LEU A 231 10.04 -4.32 13.32
C LEU A 231 10.89 -4.60 14.56
N ASN A 232 12.22 -4.74 14.41
CA ASN A 232 13.15 -4.93 15.52
C ASN A 232 13.32 -3.66 16.36
N ASP A 233 13.12 -2.49 15.77
CA ASP A 233 13.25 -1.17 16.41
C ASP A 233 11.94 -0.69 17.05
N VAL A 234 10.88 -1.52 17.08
CA VAL A 234 9.60 -1.17 17.73
C VAL A 234 9.83 -1.00 19.23
N PRO A 235 9.46 0.15 19.84
CA PRO A 235 9.64 0.39 21.26
C PRO A 235 8.78 -0.54 22.13
N ASP A 236 9.23 -0.76 23.36
CA ASP A 236 8.45 -1.44 24.38
C ASP A 236 7.09 -0.71 24.57
N GLY A 237 6.01 -1.48 24.66
CA GLY A 237 4.66 -0.96 24.85
C GLY A 237 3.87 -0.73 23.56
N VAL A 238 4.51 -0.86 22.37
CA VAL A 238 3.81 -0.86 21.08
C VAL A 238 3.54 -2.30 20.65
N THR A 239 2.28 -2.59 20.32
CA THR A 239 1.88 -3.90 19.80
C THR A 239 1.77 -3.86 18.29
N VAL A 240 2.45 -4.77 17.60
CA VAL A 240 2.41 -4.87 16.13
C VAL A 240 1.77 -6.19 15.72
N HIS A 241 0.67 -6.10 14.99
CA HIS A 241 -0.03 -7.23 14.38
C HIS A 241 0.29 -7.29 12.89
N VAL A 242 1.13 -8.24 12.47
CA VAL A 242 1.37 -8.51 11.05
C VAL A 242 0.32 -9.50 10.57
N LEU A 243 -0.61 -9.04 9.74
CA LEU A 243 -1.77 -9.85 9.36
C LEU A 243 -1.40 -10.93 8.34
N PRO A 244 -1.95 -12.15 8.48
CA PRO A 244 -1.70 -13.22 7.53
C PRO A 244 -2.46 -12.96 6.21
N THR A 245 -1.80 -13.21 5.08
CA THR A 245 -2.43 -13.07 3.75
C THR A 245 -3.38 -14.23 3.43
N GLY A 246 -3.31 -15.33 4.16
CA GLY A 246 -4.05 -16.57 3.87
C GLY A 246 -3.68 -17.25 2.54
N LEU A 247 -2.70 -16.71 1.82
CA LEU A 247 -2.29 -17.22 0.52
C LEU A 247 -1.34 -18.41 0.67
N PRO A 248 -1.49 -19.50 -0.12
CA PRO A 248 -0.60 -20.65 -0.06
C PRO A 248 0.82 -20.28 -0.48
N GLN A 249 1.78 -20.98 0.10
CA GLN A 249 3.20 -20.83 -0.26
C GLN A 249 3.42 -21.08 -1.76
N ARG A 250 4.11 -20.18 -2.43
CA ARG A 250 4.50 -20.30 -3.84
C ARG A 250 5.97 -20.03 -4.03
N PRO A 251 6.63 -20.71 -4.99
CA PRO A 251 7.99 -20.36 -5.38
C PRO A 251 8.05 -18.93 -5.89
N ALA A 252 9.13 -18.25 -5.54
CA ALA A 252 9.52 -16.87 -5.81
C ALA A 252 8.62 -16.01 -6.69
N ALA A 253 8.42 -14.77 -6.23
CA ALA A 253 7.84 -13.69 -7.00
C ALA A 253 8.58 -13.48 -8.33
N THR A 254 7.90 -13.76 -9.42
CA THR A 254 8.33 -13.42 -10.78
C THR A 254 7.46 -12.27 -11.28
N TRP A 255 7.92 -11.54 -12.27
CA TRP A 255 7.12 -10.54 -13.01
C TRP A 255 5.75 -11.07 -13.44
N SER A 256 5.60 -12.40 -13.56
CA SER A 256 4.32 -13.03 -13.82
C SER A 256 3.29 -12.83 -12.69
N ASN A 257 3.74 -12.54 -11.47
CA ASN A 257 2.86 -12.25 -10.33
C ASN A 257 2.24 -10.84 -10.40
N LEU A 258 2.82 -9.94 -11.21
CA LEU A 258 2.23 -8.65 -11.57
C LEU A 258 1.16 -8.77 -12.68
N ARG A 259 1.02 -9.95 -13.30
CA ARG A 259 0.15 -10.23 -14.45
C ARG A 259 -1.18 -10.90 -14.06
N TYR A 260 -1.81 -10.49 -12.97
CA TYR A 260 -3.11 -11.06 -12.61
C TYR A 260 -4.23 -10.53 -13.51
N ARG A 261 -4.62 -11.35 -14.50
CA ARG A 261 -5.79 -11.14 -15.37
C ARG A 261 -7.00 -11.96 -14.93
N ASP A 262 -6.88 -12.76 -13.88
CA ASP A 262 -7.94 -13.67 -13.48
C ASP A 262 -8.73 -13.05 -12.33
N ARG A 263 -9.95 -12.58 -12.67
CA ARG A 263 -10.95 -12.10 -11.72
C ARG A 263 -11.09 -13.03 -10.51
N ARG A 264 -11.20 -14.33 -10.78
CA ARG A 264 -11.38 -15.34 -9.74
C ARG A 264 -10.22 -15.33 -8.74
N ARG A 265 -9.04 -14.97 -9.19
CA ARG A 265 -7.84 -14.94 -8.37
C ARG A 265 -7.77 -13.70 -7.49
N ILE A 266 -8.25 -12.55 -7.96
CA ILE A 266 -8.37 -11.33 -7.16
C ILE A 266 -9.44 -11.54 -6.08
N GLU A 267 -10.65 -11.97 -6.47
CA GLU A 267 -11.73 -12.30 -5.53
C GLU A 267 -11.30 -13.35 -4.50
N TRP A 268 -10.62 -14.38 -4.96
CA TRP A 268 -10.06 -15.41 -4.08
C TRP A 268 -9.00 -14.85 -3.12
N SER A 269 -8.13 -13.94 -3.56
CA SER A 269 -7.13 -13.30 -2.71
C SER A 269 -7.77 -12.45 -1.62
N VAL A 270 -8.79 -11.66 -1.97
CA VAL A 270 -9.58 -10.87 -1.02
C VAL A 270 -10.21 -11.77 0.04
N GLU A 271 -10.90 -12.84 -0.39
CA GLU A 271 -11.62 -13.73 0.54
C GLU A 271 -10.67 -14.51 1.44
N ARG A 272 -9.55 -15.02 0.90
CA ARG A 272 -8.54 -15.72 1.71
C ARG A 272 -7.89 -14.81 2.76
N ALA A 273 -7.59 -13.56 2.40
CA ALA A 273 -7.05 -12.59 3.35
C ALA A 273 -8.09 -12.20 4.42
N TYR A 274 -9.36 -12.10 4.05
CA TYR A 274 -10.45 -11.88 4.98
C TYR A 274 -10.58 -13.04 5.99
N GLU A 275 -10.69 -14.28 5.49
CA GLU A 275 -10.82 -15.47 6.33
C GLU A 275 -9.64 -15.61 7.30
N ALA A 276 -8.40 -15.48 6.79
CA ALA A 276 -7.19 -15.61 7.60
C ALA A 276 -7.09 -14.50 8.67
N THR A 277 -7.55 -13.28 8.35
CA THR A 277 -7.58 -12.18 9.32
C THR A 277 -8.67 -12.42 10.38
N CYS A 278 -9.85 -12.94 10.02
CA CYS A 278 -10.88 -13.32 10.99
C CYS A 278 -10.38 -14.42 11.94
N GLU A 279 -9.71 -15.44 11.42
CA GLU A 279 -9.09 -16.51 12.23
C GLU A 279 -8.02 -15.92 13.17
N TYR A 280 -7.18 -15.00 12.67
CA TYR A 280 -6.17 -14.33 13.47
C TYR A 280 -6.79 -13.52 14.62
N LEU A 281 -7.83 -12.73 14.34
CA LEU A 281 -8.54 -11.94 15.35
C LEU A 281 -9.22 -12.82 16.41
N ALA A 282 -9.83 -13.93 16.00
CA ALA A 282 -10.44 -14.89 16.93
C ALA A 282 -9.41 -15.56 17.85
N ALA A 283 -8.14 -15.67 17.43
CA ALA A 283 -7.08 -16.22 18.26
C ALA A 283 -6.49 -15.22 19.26
N LEU A 284 -6.82 -13.92 19.15
CA LEU A 284 -6.41 -12.87 20.09
C LEU A 284 -7.40 -12.71 21.28
N THR A 285 -8.64 -13.21 21.14
CA THR A 285 -9.69 -13.19 22.16
C THR A 285 -9.67 -14.45 23.00
#